data_cc99c70c25c2c46425a1c297c1d8fc23
#
_entry.id   cc99c70c25c2c46425a1c297c1d8fc23
#
_cell.length_a   1.000
_cell.length_b   1.000
_cell.length_c   1.000
_cell.angle_alpha   90.00
_cell.angle_beta   90.00
_cell.angle_gamma   90.00
#
_symmetry.space_group_name_H-M   'P 1'
#
loop_
_entity.id
_entity.type
_entity.pdbx_description
1 polymer ?
#
loop_
_entity_poly.entity_id
_entity_poly.type
_entity_poly.pdbx_seq_one_letter_code
_entity_poly.pdbx_strand_id
1 'polypeptide(L)'
;MGRKCVSEKILPKGRILYFNEEEHKYTDDLGNGYISVTTLIGKYTQEFKKEEIAAACERIGKNPRHPKYQKYKGKTKKQILWEWEQETIKACDKGTKKHNYLETAIKTCNGYKLNANGFINDRIYTIDDIVGSHKYGKLNLEYFVKTGIREKYPDIFSLISALVTKGYHIYAEIGVYDSQNLVSGLIDILLIRDKEFIILDWKTNKAPIRFESGYYDKKLDGTLDLNNFIYKEEYFGAPLDHLADSIGNHYAMQLSTYANLVESWGYKNVGIILCHIRTIQNQFQNENEEDEEVVEMYDIPYLKNEVGMMIADYSSKHIYKTAKTLF
;
A
#
# COMPACT_ATOMS: atom_id res chain seq x y z
N MET A 1 11.82 -1.04 -19.36
CA MET A 1 10.53 -0.90 -20.08
C MET A 1 9.43 -1.09 -19.02
N GLY A 2 8.66 -0.04 -18.75
CA GLY A 2 7.62 -0.08 -17.74
C GLY A 2 6.50 -1.03 -18.11
N ARG A 3 5.88 -1.66 -17.11
CA ARG A 3 4.67 -2.47 -17.29
C ARG A 3 3.53 -1.58 -17.80
N LYS A 4 2.85 -2.01 -18.85
CA LYS A 4 1.63 -1.36 -19.32
C LYS A 4 0.44 -2.15 -18.79
N CYS A 5 -0.41 -1.51 -17.99
CA CYS A 5 -1.73 -2.02 -17.69
C CYS A 5 -2.63 -1.67 -18.88
N VAL A 6 -3.19 -2.68 -19.53
CA VAL A 6 -4.16 -2.48 -20.59
C VAL A 6 -5.39 -3.31 -20.27
N SER A 7 -6.50 -2.66 -19.93
CA SER A 7 -7.79 -3.30 -19.98
C SER A 7 -8.22 -3.40 -21.44
N GLU A 8 -8.43 -4.61 -21.96
CA GLU A 8 -8.85 -4.82 -23.35
C GLU A 8 -10.38 -4.77 -23.52
N LYS A 9 -11.12 -4.61 -22.41
CA LYS A 9 -12.58 -4.56 -22.46
C LYS A 9 -13.08 -3.15 -22.29
N ILE A 10 -13.91 -2.71 -23.20
CA ILE A 10 -14.80 -1.56 -22.99
C ILE A 10 -15.80 -1.99 -21.92
N LEU A 11 -15.69 -1.36 -20.77
CA LEU A 11 -16.47 -1.69 -19.59
C LEU A 11 -17.83 -1.02 -19.59
N PRO A 12 -18.71 -1.40 -18.66
CA PRO A 12 -19.93 -0.63 -18.41
C PRO A 12 -19.67 0.86 -18.15
N LYS A 13 -18.44 1.23 -17.73
CA LYS A 13 -17.97 2.61 -17.56
C LYS A 13 -17.15 3.14 -18.74
N GLY A 14 -16.94 2.34 -19.78
CA GLY A 14 -16.50 2.75 -21.11
C GLY A 14 -15.06 3.25 -21.23
N ARG A 15 -14.12 2.81 -20.38
CA ARG A 15 -12.72 3.26 -20.44
C ARG A 15 -11.73 2.11 -20.41
N ILE A 16 -10.57 2.33 -21.04
CA ILE A 16 -9.39 1.45 -20.95
C ILE A 16 -8.37 2.19 -20.08
N LEU A 17 -7.96 1.57 -19.00
CA LEU A 17 -6.95 2.14 -18.10
C LEU A 17 -5.55 1.66 -18.48
N TYR A 18 -4.60 2.58 -18.57
CA TYR A 18 -3.19 2.33 -18.78
C TYR A 18 -2.40 2.73 -17.55
N PHE A 19 -1.42 1.93 -17.17
CA PHE A 19 -0.48 2.25 -16.09
C PHE A 19 0.95 2.31 -16.62
N ASN A 20 1.63 3.44 -16.42
CA ASN A 20 3.05 3.60 -16.66
C ASN A 20 3.79 3.42 -15.32
N GLU A 21 4.49 2.30 -15.17
CA GLU A 21 5.20 1.97 -13.93
C GLU A 21 6.39 2.91 -13.65
N GLU A 22 7.13 3.34 -14.68
CA GLU A 22 8.29 4.23 -14.53
C GLU A 22 7.88 5.62 -14.01
N GLU A 23 6.78 6.15 -14.54
CA GLU A 23 6.25 7.45 -14.14
C GLU A 23 5.22 7.36 -13.00
N HIS A 24 4.82 6.13 -12.65
CA HIS A 24 3.77 5.84 -11.68
C HIS A 24 2.45 6.57 -11.98
N LYS A 25 2.07 6.59 -13.27
CA LYS A 25 0.91 7.34 -13.77
C LYS A 25 -0.13 6.42 -14.40
N TYR A 26 -1.38 6.74 -14.11
CA TYR A 26 -2.55 6.12 -14.74
C TYR A 26 -3.16 7.08 -15.74
N THR A 27 -3.52 6.58 -16.92
CA THR A 27 -4.24 7.32 -17.97
C THR A 27 -5.32 6.45 -18.59
N ASP A 28 -6.33 7.03 -19.21
CA ASP A 28 -7.32 6.28 -19.97
C ASP A 28 -7.11 6.43 -21.50
N ASP A 29 -7.95 5.74 -22.25
CA ASP A 29 -7.96 5.75 -23.73
C ASP A 29 -8.30 7.12 -24.34
N LEU A 30 -8.80 8.07 -23.57
CA LEU A 30 -8.99 9.46 -23.98
C LEU A 30 -7.84 10.38 -23.56
N GLY A 31 -6.82 9.84 -22.88
CA GLY A 31 -5.67 10.60 -22.38
C GLY A 31 -5.93 11.33 -21.06
N ASN A 32 -7.05 11.06 -20.37
CA ASN A 32 -7.27 11.61 -19.03
C ASN A 32 -6.29 10.99 -18.04
N GLY A 33 -5.64 11.84 -17.23
CA GLY A 33 -4.79 11.39 -16.14
C GLY A 33 -5.62 11.06 -14.88
N TYR A 34 -5.30 9.95 -14.23
CA TYR A 34 -5.92 9.55 -12.97
C TYR A 34 -4.96 9.81 -11.80
N ILE A 35 -5.49 10.28 -10.69
CA ILE A 35 -4.73 10.34 -9.46
C ILE A 35 -4.69 8.95 -8.79
N SER A 36 -3.51 8.52 -8.33
CA SER A 36 -3.43 7.31 -7.53
C SER A 36 -4.07 7.53 -6.15
N VAL A 37 -4.65 6.47 -5.59
CA VAL A 37 -5.26 6.52 -4.24
C VAL A 37 -4.28 7.05 -3.21
N THR A 38 -3.03 6.59 -3.21
CA THR A 38 -2.01 7.05 -2.26
C THR A 38 -1.66 8.52 -2.44
N THR A 39 -1.56 9.01 -3.68
CA THR A 39 -1.34 10.42 -3.98
C THR A 39 -2.54 11.28 -3.58
N LEU A 40 -3.75 10.78 -3.76
CA LEU A 40 -4.98 11.46 -3.35
C LEU A 40 -5.00 11.65 -1.82
N ILE A 41 -4.76 10.60 -1.06
CA ILE A 41 -4.67 10.66 0.42
C ILE A 41 -3.58 11.65 0.85
N GLY A 42 -2.42 11.62 0.20
CA GLY A 42 -1.31 12.53 0.48
C GLY A 42 -1.63 14.02 0.36
N LYS A 43 -2.72 14.40 -0.36
CA LYS A 43 -3.17 15.79 -0.41
C LYS A 43 -3.86 16.28 0.88
N TYR A 44 -4.26 15.36 1.72
CA TYR A 44 -4.96 15.63 2.98
C TYR A 44 -4.10 15.34 4.21
N THR A 45 -2.84 14.92 4.03
CA THR A 45 -1.90 14.65 5.12
C THR A 45 -1.01 15.84 5.41
N GLN A 46 -0.44 15.88 6.59
CA GLN A 46 0.54 16.92 6.95
C GLN A 46 1.84 16.74 6.14
N GLU A 47 2.37 17.84 5.64
CA GLU A 47 3.63 17.82 4.91
C GLU A 47 4.80 17.47 5.84
N PHE A 48 5.54 16.42 5.50
CA PHE A 48 6.78 16.10 6.21
C PHE A 48 7.91 17.05 5.80
N LYS A 49 8.19 18.04 6.64
CA LYS A 49 9.20 19.08 6.41
C LYS A 49 10.63 18.55 6.62
N LYS A 50 11.04 17.60 5.79
CA LYS A 50 12.31 16.86 5.90
C LYS A 50 13.53 17.77 6.02
N GLU A 51 13.55 18.88 5.28
CA GLU A 51 14.66 19.83 5.27
C GLU A 51 14.81 20.58 6.60
N GLU A 52 13.70 21.01 7.20
CA GLU A 52 13.67 21.70 8.49
C GLU A 52 14.09 20.75 9.61
N ILE A 53 13.58 19.51 9.57
CA ILE A 53 13.90 18.47 10.57
C ILE A 53 15.37 18.07 10.47
N ALA A 54 15.92 17.88 9.27
CA ALA A 54 17.33 17.56 9.08
C ALA A 54 18.24 18.71 9.58
N ALA A 55 17.86 19.97 9.36
CA ALA A 55 18.58 21.12 9.90
C ALA A 55 18.51 21.17 11.44
N ALA A 56 17.38 20.79 12.04
CA ALA A 56 17.27 20.66 13.49
C ALA A 56 18.18 19.53 14.03
N CYS A 57 18.23 18.39 13.34
CA CYS A 57 19.13 17.28 13.69
C CYS A 57 20.63 17.69 13.61
N GLU A 58 21.02 18.46 12.61
CA GLU A 58 22.39 19.02 12.52
C GLU A 58 22.70 19.93 13.73
N ARG A 59 21.76 20.79 14.14
CA ARG A 59 21.92 21.64 15.34
C ARG A 59 22.07 20.80 16.61
N ILE A 60 21.30 19.71 16.75
CA ILE A 60 21.44 18.74 17.84
C ILE A 60 22.87 18.16 17.87
N GLY A 61 23.42 17.81 16.69
CA GLY A 61 24.79 17.31 16.56
C GLY A 61 25.91 18.31 16.94
N LYS A 62 25.57 19.58 17.13
CA LYS A 62 26.47 20.63 17.62
C LYS A 62 26.28 20.95 19.11
N ASN A 63 25.31 20.34 19.80
CA ASN A 63 24.99 20.60 21.20
C ASN A 63 25.32 19.36 22.10
N PRO A 64 26.50 19.32 22.76
CA PRO A 64 26.90 18.18 23.59
C PRO A 64 25.95 17.87 24.76
N ARG A 65 25.12 18.81 25.17
CA ARG A 65 24.16 18.66 26.27
C ARG A 65 22.85 18.00 25.83
N HIS A 66 22.61 17.87 24.50
CA HIS A 66 21.38 17.31 24.01
C HIS A 66 21.37 15.77 24.07
N PRO A 67 20.31 15.09 24.56
CA PRO A 67 20.25 13.64 24.71
C PRO A 67 20.60 12.86 23.41
N LYS A 68 20.22 13.42 22.28
CA LYS A 68 20.46 12.82 20.94
C LYS A 68 21.77 13.33 20.28
N TYR A 69 22.65 14.00 21.02
CA TYR A 69 23.92 14.53 20.49
C TYR A 69 24.76 13.48 19.78
N GLN A 70 25.00 12.34 20.42
CA GLN A 70 25.86 11.28 19.86
C GLN A 70 25.37 10.76 18.52
N LYS A 71 24.07 10.71 18.31
CA LYS A 71 23.42 10.25 17.06
C LYS A 71 23.74 11.17 15.87
N TYR A 72 23.85 12.47 16.12
CA TYR A 72 24.00 13.47 15.05
C TYR A 72 25.37 14.18 15.07
N LYS A 73 26.26 13.84 16.03
CA LYS A 73 27.58 14.42 16.16
C LYS A 73 28.36 14.32 14.84
N GLY A 74 28.83 15.46 14.35
CA GLY A 74 29.64 15.57 13.14
C GLY A 74 28.87 15.39 11.84
N LYS A 75 27.56 15.15 11.87
CA LYS A 75 26.75 15.04 10.67
C LYS A 75 26.23 16.39 10.20
N THR A 76 26.35 16.63 8.91
CA THR A 76 25.74 17.80 8.24
C THR A 76 24.29 17.47 7.85
N LYS A 77 23.47 18.50 7.64
CA LYS A 77 22.11 18.36 7.09
C LYS A 77 22.09 17.49 5.83
N LYS A 78 23.04 17.72 4.90
CA LYS A 78 23.14 16.95 3.65
C LYS A 78 23.39 15.46 3.89
N GLN A 79 24.26 15.14 4.84
CA GLN A 79 24.52 13.73 5.20
C GLN A 79 23.30 13.07 5.84
N ILE A 80 22.58 13.79 6.71
CA ILE A 80 21.35 13.28 7.34
C ILE A 80 20.27 12.97 6.30
N LEU A 81 20.04 13.90 5.35
CA LEU A 81 19.08 13.68 4.25
C LEU A 81 19.48 12.50 3.38
N TRP A 82 20.77 12.37 3.06
CA TRP A 82 21.28 11.23 2.30
C TRP A 82 21.10 9.90 3.03
N GLU A 83 21.39 9.85 4.34
CA GLU A 83 21.15 8.64 5.15
C GLU A 83 19.67 8.24 5.13
N TRP A 84 18.75 9.18 5.27
CA TRP A 84 17.32 8.90 5.21
C TRP A 84 16.87 8.39 3.84
N GLU A 85 17.42 8.95 2.78
CA GLU A 85 17.16 8.47 1.42
C GLU A 85 17.65 7.02 1.24
N GLN A 86 18.86 6.70 1.71
CA GLN A 86 19.38 5.33 1.66
C GLN A 86 18.54 4.35 2.49
N GLU A 87 18.07 4.75 3.68
CA GLU A 87 17.15 3.94 4.48
C GLU A 87 15.82 3.69 3.74
N THR A 88 15.29 4.71 3.07
CA THR A 88 14.06 4.60 2.27
C THR A 88 14.23 3.63 1.10
N ILE A 89 15.31 3.77 0.33
CA ILE A 89 15.62 2.87 -0.81
C ILE A 89 15.69 1.41 -0.31
N LYS A 90 16.45 1.14 0.74
CA LYS A 90 16.57 -0.21 1.32
C LYS A 90 15.22 -0.76 1.80
N ALA A 91 14.38 0.08 2.40
CA ALA A 91 13.06 -0.34 2.85
C ALA A 91 12.13 -0.66 1.68
N CYS A 92 12.14 0.15 0.63
CA CYS A 92 11.38 -0.09 -0.60
C CYS A 92 11.81 -1.40 -1.28
N ASP A 93 13.13 -1.64 -1.44
CA ASP A 93 13.65 -2.86 -2.05
C ASP A 93 13.23 -4.13 -1.27
N LYS A 94 13.33 -4.08 0.06
CA LYS A 94 12.86 -5.19 0.91
C LYS A 94 11.35 -5.40 0.78
N GLY A 95 10.57 -4.31 0.78
CA GLY A 95 9.13 -4.36 0.60
C GLY A 95 8.74 -5.00 -0.73
N THR A 96 9.31 -4.49 -1.83
CA THR A 96 9.06 -5.01 -3.18
C THR A 96 9.38 -6.51 -3.31
N LYS A 97 10.49 -6.97 -2.73
CA LYS A 97 10.84 -8.40 -2.75
C LYS A 97 9.80 -9.26 -2.04
N LYS A 98 9.26 -8.81 -0.89
CA LYS A 98 8.23 -9.54 -0.15
C LYS A 98 6.91 -9.56 -0.91
N HIS A 99 6.46 -8.42 -1.43
CA HIS A 99 5.28 -8.33 -2.28
C HIS A 99 5.38 -9.26 -3.48
N ASN A 100 6.49 -9.19 -4.24
CA ASN A 100 6.71 -10.05 -5.41
C ASN A 100 6.70 -11.55 -5.05
N TYR A 101 7.25 -11.94 -3.90
CA TYR A 101 7.23 -13.33 -3.46
C TYR A 101 5.80 -13.84 -3.21
N LEU A 102 5.01 -13.09 -2.43
CA LEU A 102 3.63 -13.45 -2.10
C LEU A 102 2.73 -13.43 -3.34
N GLU A 103 2.85 -12.39 -4.15
CA GLU A 103 2.12 -12.23 -5.39
C GLU A 103 2.41 -13.35 -6.40
N THR A 104 3.70 -13.63 -6.65
CA THR A 104 4.13 -14.68 -7.58
C THR A 104 3.61 -16.05 -7.15
N ALA A 105 3.64 -16.35 -5.85
CA ALA A 105 3.12 -17.60 -5.33
C ALA A 105 1.62 -17.76 -5.62
N ILE A 106 0.83 -16.70 -5.42
CA ILE A 106 -0.62 -16.72 -5.70
C ILE A 106 -0.87 -16.83 -7.21
N LYS A 107 -0.23 -16.00 -8.02
CA LYS A 107 -0.38 -16.00 -9.48
C LYS A 107 -0.02 -17.36 -10.08
N THR A 108 1.09 -17.95 -9.66
CA THR A 108 1.51 -19.30 -10.10
C THR A 108 0.46 -20.36 -9.78
N CYS A 109 -0.15 -20.29 -8.60
CA CYS A 109 -1.15 -21.25 -8.17
C CYS A 109 -2.54 -21.02 -8.76
N ASN A 110 -2.81 -19.86 -9.32
CA ASN A 110 -4.05 -19.52 -10.03
C ASN A 110 -4.07 -19.91 -11.51
N GLY A 111 -3.02 -20.55 -12.01
CA GLY A 111 -2.90 -20.93 -13.42
C GLY A 111 -2.56 -19.79 -14.36
N TYR A 112 -2.07 -18.66 -13.85
CA TYR A 112 -1.47 -17.63 -14.68
C TYR A 112 -0.20 -18.17 -15.36
N LYS A 113 0.00 -17.81 -16.61
CA LYS A 113 1.26 -18.07 -17.30
C LYS A 113 2.22 -16.93 -17.02
N LEU A 114 3.26 -17.22 -16.25
CA LEU A 114 4.33 -16.26 -15.97
C LEU A 114 5.33 -16.26 -17.15
N ASN A 115 5.84 -15.08 -17.50
CA ASN A 115 7.01 -14.96 -18.39
C ASN A 115 8.30 -15.34 -17.64
N ALA A 116 9.45 -15.30 -18.35
CA ALA A 116 10.77 -15.61 -17.78
C ALA A 116 11.16 -14.73 -16.58
N ASN A 117 10.54 -13.57 -16.41
CA ASN A 117 10.79 -12.63 -15.33
C ASN A 117 9.74 -12.75 -14.18
N GLY A 118 8.88 -13.76 -14.22
CA GLY A 118 7.83 -13.97 -13.22
C GLY A 118 6.60 -13.07 -13.38
N PHE A 119 6.47 -12.36 -14.52
CA PHE A 119 5.33 -11.51 -14.82
C PHE A 119 4.34 -12.17 -15.79
N ILE A 120 3.07 -11.78 -15.68
CA ILE A 120 2.03 -12.20 -16.61
C ILE A 120 2.01 -11.23 -17.78
N ASN A 121 2.69 -11.59 -18.88
CA ASN A 121 2.64 -10.84 -20.15
C ASN A 121 2.74 -9.31 -20.01
N ASP A 122 3.48 -8.80 -19.04
CA ASP A 122 3.62 -7.36 -18.72
C ASP A 122 2.28 -6.61 -18.52
N ARG A 123 1.24 -7.35 -18.12
CA ARG A 123 -0.11 -6.82 -17.95
C ARG A 123 -0.56 -6.89 -16.49
N ILE A 124 -1.13 -5.81 -16.01
CA ILE A 124 -1.91 -5.76 -14.77
C ILE A 124 -3.37 -6.01 -15.13
N TYR A 125 -4.00 -6.99 -14.48
CA TYR A 125 -5.43 -7.22 -14.62
C TYR A 125 -6.21 -6.19 -13.80
N THR A 126 -7.31 -5.72 -14.34
CA THR A 126 -8.23 -4.84 -13.64
C THR A 126 -9.44 -5.65 -13.16
N ILE A 127 -10.25 -5.03 -12.30
CA ILE A 127 -11.51 -5.63 -11.86
C ILE A 127 -12.41 -6.05 -13.03
N ASP A 128 -12.30 -5.38 -14.16
CA ASP A 128 -13.04 -5.67 -15.37
C ASP A 128 -12.69 -6.99 -16.02
N ASP A 129 -11.41 -7.35 -15.95
CA ASP A 129 -10.92 -8.60 -16.51
C ASP A 129 -11.42 -9.80 -15.71
N ILE A 130 -11.76 -9.61 -14.45
CA ILE A 130 -12.23 -10.67 -13.56
C ILE A 130 -13.75 -10.72 -13.43
N VAL A 131 -14.47 -9.63 -13.69
CA VAL A 131 -15.94 -9.60 -13.70
C VAL A 131 -16.48 -10.48 -14.83
N GLY A 132 -17.10 -11.59 -14.46
CA GLY A 132 -17.78 -12.51 -15.38
C GLY A 132 -16.90 -13.56 -16.04
N SER A 133 -15.58 -13.62 -15.81
CA SER A 133 -14.75 -14.68 -16.38
C SER A 133 -14.28 -15.74 -15.37
N HIS A 134 -14.01 -15.37 -14.13
CA HIS A 134 -13.46 -16.22 -13.04
C HIS A 134 -12.28 -17.14 -13.46
N LYS A 135 -11.67 -16.85 -14.61
CA LYS A 135 -10.72 -17.75 -15.27
C LYS A 135 -9.45 -17.97 -14.45
N TYR A 136 -9.04 -16.97 -13.68
CA TYR A 136 -7.75 -16.94 -12.99
C TYR A 136 -7.84 -16.84 -11.47
N GLY A 137 -9.04 -16.91 -10.90
CA GLY A 137 -9.21 -16.72 -9.46
C GLY A 137 -9.17 -18.00 -8.62
N LYS A 138 -9.13 -19.18 -9.25
CA LYS A 138 -9.21 -20.44 -8.54
C LYS A 138 -7.82 -20.92 -8.13
N LEU A 139 -7.46 -20.73 -6.87
CA LEU A 139 -6.17 -21.14 -6.33
C LEU A 139 -6.10 -22.66 -6.20
N ASN A 140 -5.03 -23.27 -6.70
CA ASN A 140 -4.71 -24.67 -6.46
C ASN A 140 -3.92 -24.80 -5.15
N LEU A 141 -4.58 -25.29 -4.09
CA LEU A 141 -4.00 -25.41 -2.76
C LEU A 141 -2.83 -26.40 -2.70
N GLU A 142 -2.82 -27.47 -3.51
CA GLU A 142 -1.71 -28.43 -3.56
C GLU A 142 -0.42 -27.78 -4.07
N TYR A 143 -0.53 -26.89 -5.05
CA TYR A 143 0.61 -26.12 -5.53
C TYR A 143 0.96 -24.99 -4.56
N PHE A 144 -0.03 -24.37 -3.94
CA PHE A 144 0.20 -23.29 -2.97
C PHE A 144 1.02 -23.76 -1.77
N VAL A 145 0.81 -24.99 -1.29
CA VAL A 145 1.68 -25.61 -0.26
C VAL A 145 3.14 -25.68 -0.70
N LYS A 146 3.41 -25.90 -1.99
CA LYS A 146 4.78 -26.03 -2.53
C LYS A 146 5.52 -24.72 -2.75
N THR A 147 4.88 -23.59 -2.52
CA THR A 147 5.50 -22.26 -2.72
C THR A 147 6.42 -21.82 -1.58
N GLY A 148 6.43 -22.54 -0.47
CA GLY A 148 7.18 -22.17 0.74
C GLY A 148 6.48 -21.12 1.62
N ILE A 149 5.29 -20.62 1.23
CA ILE A 149 4.54 -19.65 2.07
C ILE A 149 4.10 -20.27 3.38
N ARG A 150 3.75 -21.56 3.39
CA ARG A 150 3.33 -22.27 4.59
C ARG A 150 4.41 -22.26 5.67
N GLU A 151 5.65 -22.45 5.26
CA GLU A 151 6.82 -22.49 6.14
C GLU A 151 7.24 -21.09 6.58
N LYS A 152 7.21 -20.13 5.64
CA LYS A 152 7.71 -18.78 5.90
C LYS A 152 6.66 -17.89 6.56
N TYR A 153 5.40 -17.97 6.15
CA TYR A 153 4.27 -17.15 6.62
C TYR A 153 3.04 -18.02 6.92
N PRO A 154 3.07 -18.87 7.98
CA PRO A 154 2.02 -19.84 8.28
C PRO A 154 0.64 -19.19 8.50
N ASP A 155 0.58 -18.00 9.09
CA ASP A 155 -0.68 -17.30 9.33
C ASP A 155 -1.32 -16.81 8.03
N ILE A 156 -0.50 -16.27 7.11
CA ILE A 156 -0.96 -15.85 5.77
C ILE A 156 -1.45 -17.07 4.98
N PHE A 157 -0.67 -18.17 5.01
CA PHE A 157 -1.08 -19.43 4.37
C PHE A 157 -2.41 -19.94 4.91
N SER A 158 -2.59 -19.94 6.23
CA SER A 158 -3.80 -20.40 6.89
C SER A 158 -5.01 -19.56 6.53
N LEU A 159 -4.86 -18.22 6.55
CA LEU A 159 -5.92 -17.29 6.17
C LEU A 159 -6.37 -17.50 4.72
N ILE A 160 -5.42 -17.50 3.77
CA ILE A 160 -5.72 -17.68 2.35
C ILE A 160 -6.37 -19.04 2.10
N SER A 161 -5.81 -20.11 2.68
CA SER A 161 -6.36 -21.46 2.51
C SER A 161 -7.79 -21.58 3.05
N ALA A 162 -8.08 -20.97 4.20
CA ALA A 162 -9.41 -20.94 4.79
C ALA A 162 -10.42 -20.20 3.89
N LEU A 163 -10.04 -19.05 3.33
CA LEU A 163 -10.91 -18.26 2.45
C LEU A 163 -11.16 -18.99 1.12
N VAL A 164 -10.12 -19.56 0.52
CA VAL A 164 -10.25 -20.35 -0.71
C VAL A 164 -11.13 -21.59 -0.49
N THR A 165 -10.99 -22.27 0.64
CA THR A 165 -11.86 -23.42 1.02
C THR A 165 -13.31 -22.98 1.20
N LYS A 166 -13.57 -21.75 1.63
CA LYS A 166 -14.92 -21.16 1.71
C LYS A 166 -15.47 -20.71 0.35
N GLY A 167 -14.76 -20.98 -0.75
CA GLY A 167 -15.19 -20.69 -2.11
C GLY A 167 -14.81 -19.31 -2.64
N TYR A 168 -13.92 -18.57 -1.96
CA TYR A 168 -13.39 -17.33 -2.51
C TYR A 168 -12.41 -17.60 -3.65
N HIS A 169 -12.58 -16.86 -4.73
CA HIS A 169 -11.58 -16.71 -5.77
C HIS A 169 -10.59 -15.62 -5.35
N ILE A 170 -9.31 -15.82 -5.56
CA ILE A 170 -8.26 -14.91 -5.14
C ILE A 170 -7.51 -14.35 -6.36
N TYR A 171 -7.30 -13.04 -6.37
CA TYR A 171 -6.64 -12.32 -7.44
C TYR A 171 -5.56 -11.41 -6.86
N ALA A 172 -4.36 -11.42 -7.45
CA ALA A 172 -3.25 -10.59 -7.02
C ALA A 172 -3.02 -9.44 -8.01
N GLU A 173 -2.66 -8.27 -7.48
CA GLU A 173 -2.40 -7.02 -8.23
C GLU A 173 -3.53 -6.62 -9.17
N ILE A 174 -4.67 -6.30 -8.61
CA ILE A 174 -5.86 -5.92 -9.38
C ILE A 174 -6.01 -4.40 -9.46
N GLY A 175 -5.98 -3.87 -10.68
CA GLY A 175 -6.25 -2.47 -10.95
C GLY A 175 -7.73 -2.13 -10.71
N VAL A 176 -7.97 -1.07 -9.95
CA VAL A 176 -9.30 -0.52 -9.69
C VAL A 176 -9.32 0.97 -10.00
N TYR A 177 -10.44 1.47 -10.49
CA TYR A 177 -10.53 2.87 -10.90
C TYR A 177 -11.96 3.40 -10.91
N ASP A 178 -12.07 4.73 -10.86
CA ASP A 178 -13.28 5.50 -11.08
C ASP A 178 -13.04 6.52 -12.19
N SER A 179 -13.65 6.30 -13.35
CA SER A 179 -13.51 7.19 -14.52
C SER A 179 -14.27 8.52 -14.39
N GLN A 180 -15.20 8.64 -13.44
CA GLN A 180 -15.90 9.89 -13.18
C GLN A 180 -15.07 10.85 -12.33
N ASN A 181 -14.42 10.30 -11.30
CA ASN A 181 -13.61 11.07 -10.36
C ASN A 181 -12.10 10.99 -10.67
N LEU A 182 -11.72 10.27 -11.72
CA LEU A 182 -10.34 10.08 -12.19
C LEU A 182 -9.40 9.59 -11.06
N VAL A 183 -9.87 8.62 -10.28
CA VAL A 183 -9.12 7.99 -9.20
C VAL A 183 -8.80 6.55 -9.57
N SER A 184 -7.60 6.08 -9.28
CA SER A 184 -7.18 4.71 -9.57
C SER A 184 -6.18 4.17 -8.56
N GLY A 185 -6.02 2.84 -8.54
CA GLY A 185 -5.01 2.17 -7.73
C GLY A 185 -4.90 0.69 -8.02
N LEU A 186 -4.01 0.04 -7.29
CA LEU A 186 -3.74 -1.39 -7.34
C LEU A 186 -4.04 -2.01 -5.99
N ILE A 187 -4.82 -3.10 -5.99
CA ILE A 187 -5.09 -3.91 -4.80
C ILE A 187 -4.12 -5.08 -4.82
N ASP A 188 -3.37 -5.26 -3.73
CA ASP A 188 -2.42 -6.38 -3.61
C ASP A 188 -3.16 -7.72 -3.77
N ILE A 189 -4.21 -7.94 -2.99
CA ILE A 189 -5.04 -9.15 -3.06
C ILE A 189 -6.52 -8.79 -2.96
N LEU A 190 -7.28 -9.24 -3.94
CA LEU A 190 -8.74 -9.18 -3.97
C LEU A 190 -9.31 -10.60 -3.94
N LEU A 191 -10.13 -10.89 -2.95
CA LEU A 191 -10.86 -12.16 -2.84
C LEU A 191 -12.33 -11.91 -3.15
N ILE A 192 -12.91 -12.72 -4.05
CA ILE A 192 -14.30 -12.58 -4.49
C ILE A 192 -15.04 -13.90 -4.34
N ARG A 193 -16.23 -13.84 -3.75
CA ARG A 193 -17.20 -14.93 -3.74
C ARG A 193 -18.58 -14.36 -4.04
N ASP A 194 -19.20 -14.82 -5.10
CA ASP A 194 -20.48 -14.31 -5.60
C ASP A 194 -20.46 -12.79 -5.81
N LYS A 195 -21.15 -12.04 -4.99
CA LYS A 195 -21.18 -10.57 -4.98
C LYS A 195 -20.46 -9.95 -3.77
N GLU A 196 -19.78 -10.76 -3.00
CA GLU A 196 -19.00 -10.31 -1.84
C GLU A 196 -17.51 -10.28 -2.16
N PHE A 197 -16.79 -9.36 -1.54
CA PHE A 197 -15.33 -9.31 -1.64
C PHE A 197 -14.66 -8.99 -0.31
N ILE A 198 -13.40 -9.45 -0.22
CA ILE A 198 -12.46 -9.10 0.85
C ILE A 198 -11.22 -8.52 0.18
N ILE A 199 -10.69 -7.43 0.75
CA ILE A 199 -9.37 -6.89 0.39
C ILE A 199 -8.36 -7.38 1.43
N LEU A 200 -7.20 -7.84 0.96
CA LEU A 200 -6.05 -8.14 1.78
C LEU A 200 -4.85 -7.42 1.20
N ASP A 201 -4.09 -6.76 2.04
CA ASP A 201 -2.96 -5.91 1.66
C ASP A 201 -1.74 -6.22 2.52
N TRP A 202 -0.55 -6.14 1.93
CA TRP A 202 0.71 -6.41 2.61
C TRP A 202 1.42 -5.13 2.99
N LYS A 203 1.84 -5.03 4.24
CA LYS A 203 2.71 -3.92 4.68
C LYS A 203 3.97 -4.47 5.34
N THR A 204 5.10 -3.80 5.06
CA THR A 204 6.43 -4.28 5.48
C THR A 204 7.21 -3.23 6.27
N ASN A 205 6.55 -2.19 6.76
CA ASN A 205 7.18 -1.14 7.56
C ASN A 205 7.71 -1.69 8.90
N LYS A 206 8.78 -1.07 9.41
CA LYS A 206 9.50 -1.53 10.62
C LYS A 206 8.70 -1.31 11.91
N ALA A 207 7.91 -0.24 11.98
CA ALA A 207 7.15 0.12 13.17
C ALA A 207 5.80 -0.62 13.21
N PRO A 208 5.32 -1.04 14.38
CA PRO A 208 3.95 -1.50 14.57
C PRO A 208 2.94 -0.47 14.05
N ILE A 209 1.81 -0.96 13.52
CA ILE A 209 0.76 -0.09 13.01
C ILE A 209 -0.01 0.51 14.18
N ARG A 210 -0.19 1.84 14.14
CA ARG A 210 -0.98 2.59 15.11
C ARG A 210 -1.96 3.52 14.42
N PHE A 211 -3.10 3.72 15.06
CA PHE A 211 -4.15 4.64 14.61
C PHE A 211 -4.06 6.00 15.30
N GLU A 212 -3.23 6.13 16.32
CA GLU A 212 -2.90 7.39 16.94
C GLU A 212 -1.76 8.08 16.19
N SER A 213 -1.80 9.40 16.10
CA SER A 213 -0.72 10.19 15.51
C SER A 213 0.53 10.19 16.40
N GLY A 214 1.68 10.00 15.80
CA GLY A 214 2.95 9.96 16.49
C GLY A 214 3.99 9.05 15.83
N TYR A 215 5.05 8.75 16.57
CA TYR A 215 6.13 7.88 16.09
C TYR A 215 6.85 7.18 17.24
N TYR A 216 7.45 6.04 16.97
CA TYR A 216 8.35 5.38 17.91
C TYR A 216 9.72 6.08 17.90
N ASP A 217 10.25 6.40 19.07
CA ASP A 217 11.60 6.94 19.16
C ASP A 217 12.65 5.87 18.76
N LYS A 218 13.85 6.33 18.45
CA LYS A 218 14.96 5.44 18.11
C LYS A 218 15.97 5.42 19.27
N LYS A 219 16.43 4.23 19.63
CA LYS A 219 17.56 4.02 20.55
C LYS A 219 18.85 4.58 19.93
N LEU A 220 19.93 4.60 20.72
CA LEU A 220 21.25 5.10 20.28
C LEU A 220 21.83 4.30 19.11
N ASP A 221 21.55 3.01 19.03
CA ASP A 221 21.95 2.11 17.94
C ASP A 221 21.11 2.28 16.68
N GLY A 222 20.08 3.14 16.70
CA GLY A 222 19.19 3.41 15.57
C GLY A 222 17.98 2.48 15.47
N THR A 223 17.88 1.44 16.30
CA THR A 223 16.69 0.57 16.36
C THR A 223 15.51 1.31 16.96
N LEU A 224 14.28 0.87 16.64
CA LEU A 224 13.05 1.44 17.21
C LEU A 224 12.92 1.07 18.69
N ASP A 225 12.61 2.04 19.53
CA ASP A 225 12.21 1.79 20.91
C ASP A 225 10.69 1.57 20.96
N LEU A 226 10.26 0.32 20.87
CA LEU A 226 8.85 -0.05 20.84
C LEU A 226 8.10 0.27 22.15
N ASN A 227 8.83 0.59 23.24
CA ASN A 227 8.26 1.01 24.52
C ASN A 227 8.08 2.53 24.61
N ASN A 228 8.63 3.28 23.66
CA ASN A 228 8.61 4.74 23.68
C ASN A 228 7.93 5.29 22.43
N PHE A 229 6.60 5.36 22.46
CA PHE A 229 5.82 6.01 21.43
C PHE A 229 5.57 7.47 21.80
N ILE A 230 5.98 8.38 20.94
CA ILE A 230 5.80 9.82 21.09
C ILE A 230 4.52 10.22 20.37
N TYR A 231 3.49 10.55 21.14
CA TYR A 231 2.21 11.02 20.62
C TYR A 231 2.32 12.42 20.05
N LYS A 232 1.55 12.68 19.01
CA LYS A 232 1.37 13.97 18.39
C LYS A 232 -0.13 14.25 18.19
N GLU A 233 -0.49 15.51 18.21
CA GLU A 233 -1.85 15.97 17.87
C GLU A 233 -1.89 16.42 16.42
N GLU A 234 -1.56 15.51 15.50
CA GLU A 234 -1.61 15.76 14.06
C GLU A 234 -2.82 15.06 13.48
N TYR A 235 -3.57 15.78 12.63
CA TYR A 235 -4.79 15.30 11.98
C TYR A 235 -4.69 15.50 10.49
N PHE A 236 -5.47 14.75 9.73
CA PHE A 236 -5.64 15.01 8.31
C PHE A 236 -6.18 16.44 8.08
N GLY A 237 -5.99 16.98 6.88
CA GLY A 237 -6.62 18.23 6.48
C GLY A 237 -8.11 18.04 6.17
N ALA A 238 -8.88 19.15 6.27
CA ALA A 238 -10.31 19.12 5.94
C ALA A 238 -10.56 18.58 4.51
N PRO A 239 -11.59 17.72 4.31
CA PRO A 239 -12.71 17.44 5.22
C PRO A 239 -12.47 16.25 6.17
N LEU A 240 -11.22 15.77 6.34
CA LEU A 240 -10.86 14.59 7.13
C LEU A 240 -10.22 14.95 8.49
N ASP A 241 -10.37 16.18 8.93
CA ASP A 241 -9.73 16.77 10.12
C ASP A 241 -10.14 16.15 11.47
N HIS A 242 -11.11 15.24 11.46
CA HIS A 242 -11.47 14.40 12.59
C HIS A 242 -10.64 13.11 12.70
N LEU A 243 -9.87 12.74 11.64
CA LEU A 243 -9.00 11.58 11.65
C LEU A 243 -7.58 11.98 12.06
N ALA A 244 -6.99 11.23 13.00
CA ALA A 244 -5.59 11.37 13.35
C ALA A 244 -4.69 11.06 12.12
N ASP A 245 -3.71 11.91 11.84
CA ASP A 245 -2.70 11.66 10.79
C ASP A 245 -1.71 10.61 11.30
N SER A 246 -2.04 9.35 11.07
CA SER A 246 -1.33 8.17 11.57
C SER A 246 -1.17 7.13 10.47
N ILE A 247 -0.15 6.28 10.61
CA ILE A 247 0.12 5.21 9.62
C ILE A 247 -1.08 4.25 9.47
N GLY A 248 -1.78 3.94 10.56
CA GLY A 248 -2.97 3.10 10.52
C GLY A 248 -4.12 3.73 9.76
N ASN A 249 -4.38 5.04 9.96
CA ASN A 249 -5.42 5.75 9.24
C ASN A 249 -5.06 5.97 7.75
N HIS A 250 -3.76 6.14 7.41
CA HIS A 250 -3.32 6.16 6.02
C HIS A 250 -3.68 4.84 5.31
N TYR A 251 -3.39 3.70 5.94
CA TYR A 251 -3.75 2.40 5.39
C TYR A 251 -5.26 2.17 5.37
N ALA A 252 -5.97 2.57 6.42
CA ALA A 252 -7.43 2.47 6.44
C ALA A 252 -8.07 3.29 5.32
N MET A 253 -7.63 4.52 5.09
CA MET A 253 -8.10 5.34 3.97
C MET A 253 -7.74 4.74 2.60
N GLN A 254 -6.52 4.21 2.45
CA GLN A 254 -6.10 3.54 1.22
C GLN A 254 -7.01 2.36 0.87
N LEU A 255 -7.15 1.42 1.82
CA LEU A 255 -7.92 0.21 1.62
C LEU A 255 -9.42 0.46 1.53
N SER A 256 -9.93 1.43 2.28
CA SER A 256 -11.32 1.88 2.17
C SER A 256 -11.62 2.53 0.82
N THR A 257 -10.66 3.27 0.26
CA THR A 257 -10.82 3.82 -1.09
C THR A 257 -10.87 2.70 -2.13
N TYR A 258 -9.99 1.70 -2.03
CA TYR A 258 -10.08 0.52 -2.89
C TYR A 258 -11.42 -0.21 -2.75
N ALA A 259 -11.89 -0.41 -1.53
CA ALA A 259 -13.19 -1.04 -1.28
C ALA A 259 -14.34 -0.24 -1.93
N ASN A 260 -14.32 1.08 -1.80
CA ASN A 260 -15.31 1.95 -2.44
C ASN A 260 -15.28 1.83 -3.97
N LEU A 261 -14.08 1.77 -4.57
CA LEU A 261 -13.94 1.55 -6.01
C LEU A 261 -14.51 0.18 -6.44
N VAL A 262 -14.24 -0.90 -5.70
CA VAL A 262 -14.78 -2.23 -5.99
C VAL A 262 -16.32 -2.27 -5.82
N GLU A 263 -16.86 -1.62 -4.79
CA GLU A 263 -18.32 -1.50 -4.59
C GLU A 263 -19.01 -0.81 -5.76
N SER A 264 -18.35 0.13 -6.43
CA SER A 264 -18.88 0.80 -7.62
C SER A 264 -19.12 -0.16 -8.81
N TRP A 265 -18.57 -1.38 -8.77
CA TRP A 265 -18.75 -2.46 -9.73
C TRP A 265 -19.85 -3.44 -9.33
N GLY A 266 -20.60 -3.16 -8.26
CA GLY A 266 -21.74 -3.95 -7.80
C GLY A 266 -21.38 -5.10 -6.87
N TYR A 267 -20.21 -5.07 -6.26
CA TYR A 267 -19.81 -5.98 -5.19
C TYR A 267 -20.05 -5.34 -3.81
N LYS A 268 -20.08 -6.17 -2.77
CA LYS A 268 -20.26 -5.76 -1.38
C LYS A 268 -18.99 -6.09 -0.59
N ASN A 269 -18.42 -5.10 0.05
CA ASN A 269 -17.31 -5.30 0.99
C ASN A 269 -17.78 -6.10 2.22
N VAL A 270 -17.07 -7.19 2.55
CA VAL A 270 -17.31 -8.00 3.76
C VAL A 270 -16.07 -8.15 4.64
N GLY A 271 -14.95 -7.53 4.26
CA GLY A 271 -13.73 -7.49 5.06
C GLY A 271 -12.60 -6.74 4.41
N ILE A 272 -11.82 -6.07 5.22
CA ILE A 272 -10.56 -5.43 4.83
C ILE A 272 -9.50 -5.89 5.82
N ILE A 273 -8.50 -6.62 5.34
CA ILE A 273 -7.47 -7.24 6.17
C ILE A 273 -6.11 -6.67 5.76
N LEU A 274 -5.36 -6.22 6.72
CA LEU A 274 -3.98 -5.78 6.51
C LEU A 274 -3.04 -6.77 7.17
N CYS A 275 -2.16 -7.38 6.38
CA CYS A 275 -1.11 -8.27 6.84
C CYS A 275 0.21 -7.48 6.94
N HIS A 276 0.62 -7.21 8.16
CA HIS A 276 1.86 -6.50 8.45
C HIS A 276 2.98 -7.51 8.71
N ILE A 277 3.94 -7.58 7.79
CA ILE A 277 5.13 -8.46 7.87
C ILE A 277 6.29 -7.61 8.40
N ARG A 278 6.48 -7.65 9.71
CA ARG A 278 7.47 -6.82 10.39
C ARG A 278 8.75 -7.60 10.68
N THR A 279 9.88 -7.03 10.28
CA THR A 279 11.19 -7.55 10.63
C THR A 279 11.50 -7.24 12.10
N ILE A 280 11.84 -8.26 12.89
CA ILE A 280 12.34 -8.10 14.26
C ILE A 280 13.81 -7.69 14.18
N GLN A 281 14.14 -6.54 14.75
CA GLN A 281 15.52 -6.09 14.83
C GLN A 281 16.21 -6.75 16.03
N ASN A 282 17.04 -7.75 15.79
CA ASN A 282 17.89 -8.36 16.82
C ASN A 282 19.26 -7.68 16.84
N GLN A 283 19.70 -7.22 18.02
CA GLN A 283 21.00 -6.57 18.24
C GLN A 283 22.21 -7.51 18.02
N PHE A 284 21.99 -8.81 17.93
CA PHE A 284 23.00 -9.85 17.85
C PHE A 284 23.01 -10.63 16.51
N GLN A 285 22.29 -10.13 15.52
CA GLN A 285 22.21 -10.81 14.23
C GLN A 285 23.52 -10.67 13.44
N ASN A 286 24.10 -11.79 13.02
CA ASN A 286 25.21 -11.81 12.07
C ASN A 286 24.69 -11.41 10.68
N GLU A 287 25.52 -10.75 9.87
CA GLU A 287 25.14 -10.27 8.53
C GLU A 287 24.63 -11.39 7.59
N ASN A 288 24.84 -12.66 7.93
CA ASN A 288 24.45 -13.85 7.15
C ASN A 288 23.20 -14.55 7.66
N GLU A 289 22.53 -14.08 8.73
CA GLU A 289 21.30 -14.65 9.24
C GLU A 289 20.10 -13.95 8.58
N GLU A 290 19.09 -14.75 8.16
CA GLU A 290 17.84 -14.18 7.67
C GLU A 290 17.16 -13.41 8.80
N ASP A 291 16.64 -12.24 8.48
CA ASP A 291 15.87 -11.41 9.41
C ASP A 291 14.66 -12.22 9.95
N GLU A 292 14.53 -12.31 11.26
CA GLU A 292 13.33 -12.86 11.87
C GLU A 292 12.13 -11.95 11.58
N GLU A 293 11.04 -12.53 11.09
CA GLU A 293 9.83 -11.81 10.69
C GLU A 293 8.62 -12.26 11.51
N VAL A 294 7.79 -11.31 11.89
CA VAL A 294 6.50 -11.57 12.53
C VAL A 294 5.38 -11.05 11.63
N VAL A 295 4.30 -11.81 11.54
CA VAL A 295 3.10 -11.41 10.82
C VAL A 295 2.04 -10.98 11.85
N GLU A 296 1.56 -9.75 11.70
CA GLU A 296 0.46 -9.21 12.50
C GLU A 296 -0.69 -8.93 11.54
N MET A 297 -1.90 -9.39 11.88
CA MET A 297 -3.09 -9.17 11.06
C MET A 297 -4.01 -8.17 11.72
N TYR A 298 -4.49 -7.22 10.95
CA TYR A 298 -5.39 -6.16 11.39
C TYR A 298 -6.68 -6.19 10.57
N ASP A 299 -7.82 -6.25 11.25
CA ASP A 299 -9.11 -5.91 10.65
C ASP A 299 -9.21 -4.39 10.53
N ILE A 300 -9.26 -3.89 9.31
CA ILE A 300 -9.26 -2.46 9.03
C ILE A 300 -10.71 -1.95 8.94
N PRO A 301 -11.06 -0.87 9.66
CA PRO A 301 -12.38 -0.28 9.56
C PRO A 301 -12.64 0.26 8.15
N TYR A 302 -13.84 0.03 7.63
CA TYR A 302 -14.25 0.61 6.36
C TYR A 302 -14.69 2.06 6.54
N LEU A 303 -13.82 3.00 6.20
CA LEU A 303 -14.03 4.46 6.30
C LEU A 303 -14.78 4.99 5.07
N LYS A 304 -15.98 4.44 4.82
CA LYS A 304 -16.76 4.73 3.60
C LYS A 304 -17.17 6.19 3.48
N ASN A 305 -17.56 6.80 4.60
CA ASN A 305 -18.00 8.21 4.63
C ASN A 305 -16.83 9.15 4.35
N GLU A 306 -15.68 8.88 4.96
CA GLU A 306 -14.45 9.64 4.83
C GLU A 306 -13.93 9.58 3.38
N VAL A 307 -13.98 8.39 2.77
CA VAL A 307 -13.67 8.22 1.34
C VAL A 307 -14.61 9.05 0.48
N GLY A 308 -15.90 9.02 0.75
CA GLY A 308 -16.90 9.84 0.05
C GLY A 308 -16.61 11.33 0.15
N MET A 309 -16.32 11.83 1.37
CA MET A 309 -15.94 13.23 1.59
C MET A 309 -14.65 13.61 0.84
N MET A 310 -13.62 12.76 0.90
CA MET A 310 -12.34 12.98 0.23
C MET A 310 -12.49 13.08 -1.29
N ILE A 311 -13.20 12.13 -1.90
CA ILE A 311 -13.41 12.09 -3.35
C ILE A 311 -14.27 13.29 -3.80
N ALA A 312 -15.33 13.63 -3.07
CA ALA A 312 -16.19 14.77 -3.38
C ALA A 312 -15.41 16.10 -3.33
N ASP A 313 -14.61 16.31 -2.28
CA ASP A 313 -13.78 17.51 -2.16
C ASP A 313 -12.74 17.59 -3.29
N TYR A 314 -12.03 16.49 -3.57
CA TYR A 314 -11.06 16.44 -4.66
C TYR A 314 -11.70 16.76 -6.01
N SER A 315 -12.81 16.11 -6.34
CA SER A 315 -13.51 16.28 -7.61
C SER A 315 -14.01 17.71 -7.78
N SER A 316 -14.55 18.32 -6.73
CA SER A 316 -15.00 19.73 -6.77
C SER A 316 -13.88 20.71 -7.06
N LYS A 317 -12.67 20.44 -6.56
CA LYS A 317 -11.51 21.31 -6.71
C LYS A 317 -10.78 21.16 -8.04
N HIS A 318 -10.76 19.94 -8.60
CA HIS A 318 -9.88 19.58 -9.71
C HIS A 318 -10.61 19.27 -11.01
N ILE A 319 -11.76 18.60 -10.96
CA ILE A 319 -12.49 18.17 -12.15
C ILE A 319 -13.47 19.25 -12.60
N TYR A 320 -14.28 19.78 -11.69
CA TYR A 320 -15.31 20.77 -12.04
C TYR A 320 -14.74 22.17 -12.34
N LYS A 321 -13.53 22.52 -11.84
CA LYS A 321 -12.86 23.77 -12.21
C LYS A 321 -12.38 23.76 -13.66
N THR A 322 -11.89 22.62 -14.15
CA THR A 322 -11.40 22.50 -15.52
C THR A 322 -12.54 22.66 -16.54
N ALA A 323 -13.75 22.22 -16.22
CA ALA A 323 -14.92 22.42 -17.06
C ALA A 323 -15.37 23.88 -17.17
N LYS A 324 -15.15 24.71 -16.12
CA LYS A 324 -15.47 26.15 -16.14
C LYS A 324 -14.46 27.01 -16.90
N THR A 325 -13.27 26.52 -17.17
CA THR A 325 -12.21 27.24 -17.92
C THR A 325 -12.30 26.98 -19.43
N LEU A 326 -13.15 26.06 -19.87
CA LEU A 326 -13.36 25.71 -21.28
C LEU A 326 -14.60 26.39 -21.90
N PHE A 327 -15.29 27.24 -21.15
CA PHE A 327 -16.38 28.12 -21.56
C PHE A 327 -16.05 29.56 -21.08
#